data_0b5067140b71f612345f7c1f3aa0c63b
#
_entry.id   0b5067140b71f612345f7c1f3aa0c63b
#
_cell.length_a   1.000
_cell.length_b   1.000
_cell.length_c   1.000
_cell.angle_alpha   90.00
_cell.angle_beta   90.00
_cell.angle_gamma   90.00
#
_symmetry.space_group_name_H-M   'P 1'
#
loop_
_entity.id
_entity.type
_entity.pdbx_description
1 polymer ?
#
loop_
_entity_poly.entity_id
_entity_poly.type
_entity_poly.pdbx_seq_one_letter_code
_entity_poly.pdbx_strand_id
1 'polypeptide(L)'
;MRVAIAEAELARGSTGNNPWVGCAIVSPQGELLGRGHTLGPGEDHAEIAAARDASARGFTVVGATLYSTLEPCSFHGRTPACASSIAARGVARVVIGMRDPHPRVDGEGIRILREAGVLVHEGVCEPEVRRQLGGWVIEQHPYEPIHRAQALPQPQRVALLAELYGVAPSRIEALLAHRS
;
A
#
# COMPACT_ATOMS: atom_id res chain seq x y z
N MET A 1 -1.65 -11.79 -2.35
CA MET A 1 -2.09 -10.68 -1.46
C MET A 1 -2.08 -11.04 0.03
N ARG A 2 -2.65 -12.16 0.51
CA ARG A 2 -2.66 -12.48 1.97
C ARG A 2 -1.29 -12.51 2.64
N VAL A 3 -0.26 -13.01 1.94
CA VAL A 3 1.13 -12.96 2.43
C VAL A 3 1.61 -11.52 2.58
N ALA A 4 1.30 -10.65 1.62
CA ALA A 4 1.66 -9.23 1.70
C ALA A 4 0.94 -8.53 2.88
N ILE A 5 -0.34 -8.83 3.11
CA ILE A 5 -1.11 -8.29 4.26
C ILE A 5 -0.48 -8.74 5.60
N ALA A 6 -0.06 -10.02 5.70
CA ALA A 6 0.61 -10.52 6.89
C ALA A 6 1.99 -9.85 7.11
N GLU A 7 2.75 -9.61 6.05
CA GLU A 7 4.00 -8.85 6.13
C GLU A 7 3.78 -7.41 6.61
N ALA A 8 2.73 -6.73 6.13
CA ALA A 8 2.42 -5.37 6.55
C ALA A 8 2.21 -5.26 8.08
N GLU A 9 1.60 -6.27 8.72
CA GLU A 9 1.41 -6.27 10.17
C GLU A 9 2.72 -6.24 10.96
N LEU A 10 3.79 -6.82 10.41
CA LEU A 10 5.11 -6.81 11.06
C LEU A 10 5.72 -5.40 11.14
N ALA A 11 5.32 -4.52 10.21
CA ALA A 11 5.78 -3.13 10.17
C ALA A 11 4.95 -2.18 11.04
N ARG A 12 3.79 -2.63 11.55
CA ARG A 12 2.89 -1.77 12.32
C ARG A 12 3.60 -1.16 13.54
N GLY A 13 3.60 0.18 13.62
CA GLY A 13 4.17 0.94 14.73
C GLY A 13 5.68 1.18 14.65
N SER A 14 6.38 0.69 13.61
CA SER A 14 7.83 0.89 13.43
C SER A 14 8.20 1.85 12.30
N THR A 15 7.24 2.27 11.48
CA THR A 15 7.47 3.04 10.25
C THR A 15 7.39 4.57 10.43
N GLY A 16 7.18 5.06 11.65
CA GLY A 16 6.92 6.48 11.91
C GLY A 16 5.65 6.95 11.21
N ASN A 17 5.75 8.02 10.40
CA ASN A 17 4.63 8.55 9.61
C ASN A 17 4.41 7.82 8.28
N ASN A 18 5.27 6.86 7.92
CA ASN A 18 5.08 6.08 6.70
C ASN A 18 4.01 4.99 6.90
N PRO A 19 3.31 4.59 5.82
CA PRO A 19 2.38 3.46 5.89
C PRO A 19 3.15 2.15 6.14
N TRP A 20 2.54 1.25 6.90
CA TRP A 20 3.05 -0.11 7.05
C TRP A 20 2.57 -0.98 5.89
N VAL A 21 3.36 -0.98 4.83
CA VAL A 21 3.12 -1.73 3.61
C VAL A 21 3.78 -3.10 3.70
N GLY A 22 3.14 -4.10 3.11
CA GLY A 22 3.71 -5.43 2.92
C GLY A 22 3.74 -5.82 1.45
N CYS A 23 4.73 -6.61 1.10
CA CYS A 23 4.96 -7.08 -0.25
C CYS A 23 5.29 -8.56 -0.30
N ALA A 24 4.85 -9.23 -1.37
CA ALA A 24 5.23 -10.61 -1.69
C ALA A 24 5.51 -10.73 -3.19
N ILE A 25 6.54 -11.45 -3.58
CA ILE A 25 6.91 -11.70 -4.97
C ILE A 25 6.77 -13.19 -5.26
N VAL A 26 6.06 -13.50 -6.33
CA VAL A 26 5.70 -14.89 -6.69
C VAL A 26 6.12 -15.17 -8.13
N SER A 27 6.75 -16.32 -8.37
CA SER A 27 7.15 -16.76 -9.70
C SER A 27 5.94 -17.03 -10.60
N PRO A 28 6.11 -17.13 -11.94
CA PRO A 28 5.05 -17.58 -12.84
C PRO A 28 4.48 -18.96 -12.49
N GLN A 29 5.23 -19.81 -11.78
CA GLN A 29 4.83 -21.15 -11.35
C GLN A 29 4.12 -21.14 -9.99
N GLY A 30 3.99 -19.98 -9.33
CA GLY A 30 3.31 -19.82 -8.04
C GLY A 30 4.21 -19.98 -6.82
N GLU A 31 5.55 -20.07 -7.00
CA GLU A 31 6.50 -20.15 -5.90
C GLU A 31 6.73 -18.77 -5.26
N LEU A 32 6.76 -18.69 -3.93
CA LEU A 32 7.11 -17.48 -3.19
C LEU A 32 8.63 -17.25 -3.26
N LEU A 33 9.03 -16.26 -4.06
CA LEU A 33 10.43 -15.89 -4.27
C LEU A 33 10.97 -15.01 -3.13
N GLY A 34 10.18 -14.05 -2.67
CA GLY A 34 10.57 -13.14 -1.60
C GLY A 34 9.36 -12.44 -0.99
N ARG A 35 9.57 -11.89 0.22
CA ARG A 35 8.57 -11.13 0.96
C ARG A 35 9.26 -10.03 1.76
N GLY A 36 8.53 -8.98 2.10
CA GLY A 36 9.07 -7.87 2.85
C GLY A 36 7.99 -6.88 3.27
N HIS A 37 8.36 -5.99 4.14
CA HIS A 37 7.51 -4.93 4.64
C HIS A 37 8.31 -3.61 4.73
N THR A 38 7.61 -2.48 4.88
CA THR A 38 8.24 -1.18 5.09
C THR A 38 9.10 -1.25 6.35
N LEU A 39 10.37 -0.92 6.21
CA LEU A 39 11.30 -0.82 7.33
C LEU A 39 11.18 0.56 8.01
N GLY A 40 12.14 0.91 8.86
CA GLY A 40 12.16 2.19 9.56
C GLY A 40 12.20 3.43 8.64
N PRO A 41 11.99 4.63 9.19
CA PRO A 41 12.04 5.87 8.42
C PRO A 41 13.38 6.06 7.72
N GLY A 42 13.34 6.18 6.37
CA GLY A 42 14.52 6.35 5.51
C GLY A 42 15.17 5.04 5.06
N GLU A 43 14.64 3.90 5.46
CA GLU A 43 15.05 2.58 5.01
C GLU A 43 14.21 2.08 3.82
N ASP A 44 14.33 0.79 3.48
CA ASP A 44 13.64 0.21 2.34
C ASP A 44 12.12 0.18 2.50
N HIS A 45 11.42 0.49 1.44
CA HIS A 45 10.00 0.18 1.30
C HIS A 45 9.79 -1.32 1.07
N ALA A 46 8.56 -1.78 1.30
CA ALA A 46 8.19 -3.19 1.24
C ALA A 46 8.62 -3.91 -0.04
N GLU A 47 8.50 -3.24 -1.18
CA GLU A 47 8.83 -3.78 -2.50
C GLU A 47 10.33 -4.04 -2.65
N ILE A 48 11.15 -3.13 -2.14
CA ILE A 48 12.61 -3.25 -2.16
C ILE A 48 13.06 -4.31 -1.18
N ALA A 49 12.49 -4.34 0.02
CA ALA A 49 12.75 -5.37 1.02
C ALA A 49 12.42 -6.78 0.47
N ALA A 50 11.26 -6.95 -0.18
CA ALA A 50 10.85 -8.21 -0.80
C ALA A 50 11.80 -8.63 -1.94
N ALA A 51 12.26 -7.68 -2.77
CA ALA A 51 13.21 -7.98 -3.83
C ALA A 51 14.60 -8.38 -3.29
N ARG A 52 15.02 -7.77 -2.18
CA ARG A 52 16.26 -8.16 -1.48
C ARG A 52 16.14 -9.54 -0.85
N ASP A 53 15.00 -9.87 -0.23
CA ASP A 53 14.76 -11.22 0.30
C ASP A 53 14.82 -12.27 -0.81
N ALA A 54 14.17 -12.02 -1.97
CA ALA A 54 14.27 -12.91 -3.12
C ALA A 54 15.74 -13.11 -3.58
N SER A 55 16.49 -12.01 -3.69
CA SER A 55 17.90 -12.06 -4.09
C SER A 55 18.78 -12.82 -3.08
N ALA A 56 18.58 -12.59 -1.78
CA ALA A 56 19.30 -13.29 -0.72
C ALA A 56 19.04 -14.81 -0.73
N ARG A 57 17.88 -15.23 -1.22
CA ARG A 57 17.48 -16.64 -1.41
C ARG A 57 17.91 -17.21 -2.77
N GLY A 58 18.64 -16.43 -3.58
CA GLY A 58 19.15 -16.84 -4.88
C GLY A 58 18.14 -16.77 -6.04
N PHE A 59 17.00 -16.09 -5.84
CA PHE A 59 15.97 -15.94 -6.88
C PHE A 59 16.12 -14.63 -7.68
N THR A 60 15.74 -14.69 -8.95
CA THR A 60 15.48 -13.52 -9.78
C THR A 60 13.99 -13.17 -9.75
N VAL A 61 13.66 -11.88 -9.82
CA VAL A 61 12.28 -11.40 -9.87
C VAL A 61 11.79 -11.10 -11.30
N VAL A 62 12.64 -11.35 -12.30
CA VAL A 62 12.28 -11.15 -13.72
C VAL A 62 11.09 -12.06 -14.08
N GLY A 63 10.07 -11.49 -14.71
CA GLY A 63 8.85 -12.20 -15.08
C GLY A 63 7.89 -12.53 -13.92
N ALA A 64 8.25 -12.21 -12.69
CA ALA A 64 7.44 -12.50 -11.50
C ALA A 64 6.20 -11.59 -11.38
N THR A 65 5.30 -11.98 -10.48
CA THR A 65 4.18 -11.15 -10.00
C THR A 65 4.51 -10.60 -8.61
N LEU A 66 4.47 -9.29 -8.46
CA LEU A 66 4.64 -8.59 -7.19
C LEU A 66 3.25 -8.21 -6.63
N TYR A 67 2.99 -8.56 -5.39
CA TYR A 67 1.80 -8.17 -4.62
C TYR A 67 2.21 -7.12 -3.60
N SER A 68 1.60 -5.93 -3.65
CA SER A 68 1.79 -4.87 -2.66
C SER A 68 0.46 -4.48 -2.03
N THR A 69 0.43 -4.30 -0.72
CA THR A 69 -0.80 -3.87 -0.04
C THR A 69 -1.19 -2.45 -0.42
N LEU A 70 -0.22 -1.57 -0.70
CA LEU A 70 -0.45 -0.19 -1.13
C LEU A 70 0.19 0.04 -2.50
N GLU A 71 -0.28 1.03 -3.23
CA GLU A 71 0.30 1.49 -4.48
C GLU A 71 1.80 1.83 -4.30
N PRO A 72 2.69 1.31 -5.15
CA PRO A 72 4.11 1.65 -5.12
C PRO A 72 4.34 3.14 -5.36
N CYS A 73 5.16 3.78 -4.53
CA CYS A 73 5.42 5.21 -4.62
C CYS A 73 5.98 5.62 -5.99
N SER A 74 5.60 6.84 -6.44
CA SER A 74 5.94 7.41 -7.75
C SER A 74 7.04 8.46 -7.70
N PHE A 75 7.39 8.97 -6.51
CA PHE A 75 8.34 10.07 -6.39
C PHE A 75 9.70 9.61 -5.87
N HIS A 76 10.75 10.29 -6.34
CA HIS A 76 12.08 10.16 -5.78
C HIS A 76 12.13 10.86 -4.42
N GLY A 77 12.38 10.05 -3.39
CA GLY A 77 12.79 10.56 -2.10
C GLY A 77 14.32 10.46 -1.97
N ARG A 78 14.80 9.83 -0.91
CA ARG A 78 16.22 9.46 -0.75
C ARG A 78 16.61 8.29 -1.66
N THR A 79 15.64 7.51 -2.13
CA THR A 79 15.78 6.38 -3.04
C THR A 79 14.93 6.59 -4.29
N PRO A 80 15.23 5.93 -5.41
CA PRO A 80 14.35 5.92 -6.58
C PRO A 80 12.94 5.46 -6.22
N ALA A 81 11.93 5.97 -6.95
CA ALA A 81 10.55 5.54 -6.80
C ALA A 81 10.42 4.02 -6.90
N CYS A 82 9.61 3.42 -6.00
CA CYS A 82 9.40 1.97 -6.01
C CYS A 82 8.83 1.50 -7.35
N ALA A 83 7.90 2.25 -7.95
CA ALA A 83 7.32 1.93 -9.26
C ALA A 83 8.42 1.80 -10.35
N SER A 84 9.34 2.75 -10.44
CA SER A 84 10.47 2.70 -11.39
C SER A 84 11.44 1.56 -11.08
N SER A 85 11.72 1.31 -9.80
CA SER A 85 12.60 0.22 -9.37
C SER A 85 12.03 -1.16 -9.68
N ILE A 86 10.71 -1.35 -9.53
CA ILE A 86 9.98 -2.58 -9.88
C ILE A 86 10.08 -2.84 -11.38
N ALA A 87 9.78 -1.82 -12.20
CA ALA A 87 9.87 -1.91 -13.66
C ALA A 87 11.29 -2.27 -14.13
N ALA A 88 12.30 -1.58 -13.60
CA ALA A 88 13.71 -1.83 -13.95
C ALA A 88 14.19 -3.25 -13.58
N ARG A 89 13.55 -3.90 -12.62
CA ARG A 89 13.86 -5.29 -12.22
C ARG A 89 13.19 -6.34 -13.10
N GLY A 90 12.40 -5.94 -14.08
CA GLY A 90 11.73 -6.84 -15.02
C GLY A 90 10.55 -7.62 -14.43
N VAL A 91 9.92 -7.12 -13.36
CA VAL A 91 8.66 -7.68 -12.85
C VAL A 91 7.59 -7.57 -13.93
N ALA A 92 6.90 -8.67 -14.24
CA ALA A 92 5.91 -8.71 -15.32
C ALA A 92 4.53 -8.19 -14.89
N ARG A 93 4.18 -8.35 -13.62
CA ARG A 93 2.86 -7.99 -13.09
C ARG A 93 2.97 -7.41 -11.68
N VAL A 94 2.16 -6.41 -11.40
CA VAL A 94 1.95 -5.86 -10.06
C VAL A 94 0.47 -5.96 -9.70
N VAL A 95 0.19 -6.49 -8.51
CA VAL A 95 -1.15 -6.61 -7.93
C VAL A 95 -1.19 -5.72 -6.69
N ILE A 96 -2.09 -4.74 -6.68
CA ILE A 96 -2.18 -3.69 -5.67
C ILE A 96 -3.45 -3.91 -4.84
N GLY A 97 -3.31 -3.84 -3.52
CA GLY A 97 -4.44 -3.89 -2.60
C GLY A 97 -5.26 -2.60 -2.63
N MET A 98 -4.65 -1.49 -2.36
CA MET A 98 -5.29 -0.17 -2.30
C MET A 98 -4.42 0.88 -3.01
N ARG A 99 -5.05 1.85 -3.67
CA ARG A 99 -4.35 3.06 -4.13
C ARG A 99 -3.86 3.88 -2.95
N ASP A 100 -2.72 4.52 -3.12
CA ASP A 100 -2.22 5.46 -2.12
C ASP A 100 -3.10 6.72 -2.14
N PRO A 101 -3.71 7.13 -1.00
CA PRO A 101 -4.53 8.33 -0.94
C PRO A 101 -3.72 9.63 -1.01
N HIS A 102 -2.40 9.55 -1.05
CA HIS A 102 -1.54 10.73 -1.13
C HIS A 102 -1.68 11.40 -2.52
N PRO A 103 -2.01 12.71 -2.61
CA PRO A 103 -2.31 13.38 -3.88
C PRO A 103 -1.20 13.35 -4.95
N ARG A 104 0.05 13.13 -4.53
CA ARG A 104 1.18 12.98 -5.47
C ARG A 104 1.39 11.55 -5.96
N VAL A 105 0.70 10.59 -5.36
CA VAL A 105 0.81 9.17 -5.72
C VAL A 105 -0.43 8.75 -6.47
N ASP A 106 -1.58 8.81 -5.88
CA ASP A 106 -2.95 8.51 -6.38
C ASP A 106 -3.04 8.13 -7.88
N GLY A 107 -2.55 6.94 -8.21
CA GLY A 107 -2.50 6.39 -9.57
C GLY A 107 -1.22 6.70 -10.35
N GLU A 108 -0.32 7.54 -9.86
CA GLU A 108 0.91 7.90 -10.58
C GLU A 108 1.93 6.75 -10.59
N GLY A 109 2.05 6.00 -9.48
CA GLY A 109 2.86 4.77 -9.45
C GLY A 109 2.33 3.72 -10.42
N ILE A 110 1.01 3.59 -10.51
CA ILE A 110 0.33 2.70 -11.45
C ILE A 110 0.61 3.14 -12.90
N ARG A 111 0.56 4.44 -13.19
CA ARG A 111 0.87 4.99 -14.52
C ARG A 111 2.29 4.65 -14.94
N ILE A 112 3.28 4.89 -14.07
CA ILE A 112 4.69 4.56 -14.33
C ILE A 112 4.87 3.08 -14.66
N LEU A 113 4.25 2.19 -13.88
CA LEU A 113 4.33 0.74 -14.11
C LEU A 113 3.73 0.35 -15.46
N ARG A 114 2.54 0.87 -15.81
CA ARG A 114 1.88 0.58 -17.09
C ARG A 114 2.65 1.10 -18.29
N GLU A 115 3.22 2.29 -18.22
CA GLU A 115 4.07 2.86 -19.28
C GLU A 115 5.35 2.06 -19.49
N ALA A 116 5.87 1.42 -18.44
CA ALA A 116 6.99 0.49 -18.53
C ALA A 116 6.61 -0.92 -19.02
N GLY A 117 5.34 -1.16 -19.39
CA GLY A 117 4.87 -2.45 -19.87
C GLY A 117 4.51 -3.47 -18.79
N VAL A 118 4.48 -3.07 -17.51
CA VAL A 118 4.08 -3.94 -16.41
C VAL A 118 2.56 -4.05 -16.35
N LEU A 119 2.03 -5.28 -16.26
CA LEU A 119 0.59 -5.50 -16.06
C LEU A 119 0.18 -5.13 -14.64
N VAL A 120 -0.81 -4.25 -14.46
CA VAL A 120 -1.25 -3.79 -13.15
C VAL A 120 -2.71 -4.15 -12.89
N HIS A 121 -2.96 -4.84 -11.77
CA HIS A 121 -4.28 -5.11 -11.21
C HIS A 121 -4.45 -4.40 -9.87
N GLU A 122 -5.57 -3.72 -9.69
CA GLU A 122 -5.88 -2.90 -8.51
C GLU A 122 -7.06 -3.48 -7.70
N GLY A 123 -7.17 -3.10 -6.44
CA GLY A 123 -8.34 -3.40 -5.59
C GLY A 123 -8.37 -4.82 -5.02
N VAL A 124 -7.28 -5.58 -5.09
CA VAL A 124 -7.26 -6.97 -4.61
C VAL A 124 -7.16 -7.01 -3.08
N CYS A 125 -8.22 -7.48 -2.43
CA CYS A 125 -8.42 -7.43 -0.97
C CYS A 125 -8.48 -5.98 -0.42
N GLU A 126 -8.92 -5.02 -1.22
CA GLU A 126 -8.97 -3.61 -0.83
C GLU A 126 -9.65 -3.35 0.53
N PRO A 127 -10.84 -3.94 0.83
CA PRO A 127 -11.48 -3.72 2.13
C PRO A 127 -10.63 -4.16 3.33
N GLU A 128 -9.86 -5.24 3.18
CA GLU A 128 -8.97 -5.75 4.22
C GLU A 128 -7.76 -4.83 4.40
N VAL A 129 -7.13 -4.43 3.31
CA VAL A 129 -6.00 -3.50 3.31
C VAL A 129 -6.41 -2.12 3.84
N ARG A 130 -7.59 -1.63 3.47
CA ARG A 130 -8.12 -0.36 3.96
C ARG A 130 -8.33 -0.37 5.48
N ARG A 131 -8.90 -1.44 6.03
CA ARG A 131 -9.00 -1.60 7.48
C ARG A 131 -7.64 -1.68 8.16
N GLN A 132 -6.69 -2.38 7.56
CA GLN A 132 -5.33 -2.48 8.08
C GLN A 132 -4.66 -1.11 8.17
N LEU A 133 -4.70 -0.31 7.11
CA LEU A 133 -4.09 1.02 7.03
C LEU A 133 -4.96 2.15 7.57
N GLY A 134 -6.18 1.86 8.05
CA GLY A 134 -7.19 2.88 8.37
C GLY A 134 -6.72 3.94 9.36
N GLY A 135 -5.99 3.55 10.40
CA GLY A 135 -5.39 4.49 11.34
C GLY A 135 -4.45 5.49 10.67
N TRP A 136 -3.57 5.00 9.81
CA TRP A 136 -2.64 5.83 9.04
C TRP A 136 -3.37 6.76 8.05
N VAL A 137 -4.37 6.24 7.31
CA VAL A 137 -5.16 7.05 6.38
C VAL A 137 -5.84 8.23 7.11
N ILE A 138 -6.46 7.97 8.25
CA ILE A 138 -7.16 9.00 9.03
C ILE A 138 -6.20 10.08 9.55
N GLU A 139 -5.00 9.68 9.98
CA GLU A 139 -4.00 10.60 10.51
C GLU A 139 -3.27 11.40 9.43
N GLN A 140 -2.85 10.74 8.37
CA GLN A 140 -2.00 11.33 7.33
C GLN A 140 -2.78 11.86 6.13
N HIS A 141 -3.95 11.30 5.83
CA HIS A 141 -4.77 11.61 4.66
C HIS A 141 -6.25 11.81 5.02
N PRO A 142 -6.58 12.70 5.96
CA PRO A 142 -7.95 12.86 6.48
C PRO A 142 -8.99 13.27 5.42
N TYR A 143 -8.56 13.81 4.29
CA TYR A 143 -9.47 14.19 3.19
C TYR A 143 -10.13 12.98 2.52
N GLU A 144 -9.42 11.86 2.43
CA GLU A 144 -9.91 10.67 1.75
C GLU A 144 -11.18 10.12 2.44
N PRO A 145 -11.20 9.83 3.76
CA PRO A 145 -12.43 9.40 4.43
C PRO A 145 -13.54 10.47 4.41
N ILE A 146 -13.21 11.75 4.59
CA ILE A 146 -14.20 12.83 4.57
C ILE A 146 -14.90 12.90 3.22
N HIS A 147 -14.15 12.89 2.13
CA HIS A 147 -14.70 12.94 0.77
C HIS A 147 -15.55 11.70 0.46
N ARG A 148 -15.08 10.51 0.86
CA ARG A 148 -15.74 9.24 0.59
C ARG A 148 -17.17 9.17 1.16
N ALA A 149 -17.45 9.82 2.27
CA ALA A 149 -18.74 9.75 2.96
C ALA A 149 -19.50 11.08 3.00
N GLN A 150 -19.08 12.10 2.24
CA GLN A 150 -19.62 13.46 2.32
C GLN A 150 -21.13 13.56 2.05
N ALA A 151 -21.70 12.65 1.25
CA ALA A 151 -23.12 12.64 0.91
C ALA A 151 -24.01 12.05 2.02
N LEU A 152 -23.45 11.47 3.08
CA LEU A 152 -24.22 10.82 4.15
C LEU A 152 -24.47 11.76 5.33
N PRO A 153 -25.61 11.64 6.03
CA PRO A 153 -25.86 12.28 7.32
C PRO A 153 -24.83 11.83 8.37
N GLN A 154 -24.51 12.68 9.33
CA GLN A 154 -23.40 12.48 10.27
C GLN A 154 -23.41 11.10 11.00
N PRO A 155 -24.52 10.59 11.60
CA PRO A 155 -24.48 9.31 12.27
C PRO A 155 -24.12 8.15 11.34
N GLN A 156 -24.66 8.14 10.12
CA GLN A 156 -24.40 7.12 9.10
C GLN A 156 -22.94 7.24 8.58
N ARG A 157 -22.45 8.45 8.46
CA ARG A 157 -21.05 8.75 8.06
C ARG A 157 -20.06 8.17 9.07
N VAL A 158 -20.30 8.41 10.36
CA VAL A 158 -19.43 7.87 11.43
C VAL A 158 -19.42 6.35 11.40
N ALA A 159 -20.58 5.70 11.34
CA ALA A 159 -20.68 4.25 11.31
C ALA A 159 -19.96 3.64 10.09
N LEU A 160 -20.24 4.18 8.89
CA LEU A 160 -19.61 3.71 7.65
C LEU A 160 -18.09 3.84 7.68
N LEU A 161 -17.58 5.00 8.08
CA LEU A 161 -16.13 5.25 8.08
C LEU A 161 -15.42 4.42 9.16
N ALA A 162 -16.02 4.25 10.34
CA ALA A 162 -15.48 3.40 11.38
C ALA A 162 -15.31 1.94 10.91
N GLU A 163 -16.30 1.41 10.19
CA GLU A 163 -16.26 0.08 9.59
C GLU A 163 -15.21 -0.02 8.46
N LEU A 164 -15.24 0.92 7.51
CA LEU A 164 -14.35 0.91 6.34
C LEU A 164 -12.86 0.99 6.72
N TYR A 165 -12.54 1.79 7.74
CA TYR A 165 -11.16 2.02 8.16
C TYR A 165 -10.76 1.22 9.40
N GLY A 166 -11.67 0.42 9.96
CA GLY A 166 -11.38 -0.43 11.12
C GLY A 166 -10.91 0.37 12.35
N VAL A 167 -11.49 1.54 12.60
CA VAL A 167 -11.14 2.43 13.71
C VAL A 167 -12.35 2.69 14.61
N ALA A 168 -12.09 3.11 15.85
CA ALA A 168 -13.16 3.45 16.76
C ALA A 168 -14.01 4.62 16.23
N PRO A 169 -15.35 4.59 16.38
CA PRO A 169 -16.24 5.69 15.97
C PRO A 169 -15.82 7.05 16.50
N SER A 170 -15.32 7.13 17.73
CA SER A 170 -14.83 8.36 18.36
C SER A 170 -13.67 9.03 17.58
N ARG A 171 -12.82 8.25 16.91
CA ARG A 171 -11.77 8.81 16.04
C ARG A 171 -12.35 9.46 14.79
N ILE A 172 -13.42 8.90 14.24
CA ILE A 172 -14.15 9.49 13.10
C ILE A 172 -14.89 10.76 13.53
N GLU A 173 -15.54 10.74 14.70
CA GLU A 173 -16.20 11.92 15.25
C GLU A 173 -15.22 13.08 15.43
N ALA A 174 -14.06 12.82 16.02
CA ALA A 174 -12.99 13.81 16.17
C ALA A 174 -12.52 14.35 14.80
N LEU A 175 -12.32 13.49 13.82
CA LEU A 175 -11.94 13.88 12.46
C LEU A 175 -12.96 14.83 11.82
N LEU A 176 -14.25 14.52 11.96
CA LEU A 176 -15.33 15.31 11.36
C LEU A 176 -15.56 16.64 12.10
N ALA A 177 -15.35 16.71 13.43
CA ALA A 177 -15.53 17.90 14.25
C ALA A 177 -14.49 19.00 13.96
N HIS A 178 -13.26 18.64 13.59
CA HIS A 178 -12.18 19.58 13.32
C HIS A 178 -12.31 20.31 11.96
N ARG A 179 -13.36 20.05 11.19
CA ARG A 179 -13.53 20.55 9.81
C ARG A 179 -14.97 21.01 9.47
N SER A 180 -15.82 21.22 10.48
CA SER A 180 -17.14 21.88 10.34
C SER A 180 -17.04 23.41 10.45
#